data_48b06a4343f2042d57d89737143345c6
#
_entry.id   48b06a4343f2042d57d89737143345c6
#
_cell.length_a   1.000
_cell.length_b   1.000
_cell.length_c   1.000
_cell.angle_alpha   90.00
_cell.angle_beta   90.00
_cell.angle_gamma   90.00
#
_symmetry.space_group_name_H-M   'P 1'
#
loop_
_entity.id
_entity.type
_entity.pdbx_description
1 polymer ?
#
loop_
_entity_poly.entity_id
_entity_poly.type
_entity_poly.pdbx_seq_one_letter_code
_entity_poly.pdbx_strand_id
1 'polypeptide(L)'
;MSFLGKSGQSSVYAPSDILYRVRHLALITFFAYAAVCWPQGAVGNGTFEGYPAVTLSNGTLQLTITLKGSTLTSIVLADDQERLSPLWNPIRMARELGQSHKFDGGAGHFVCVDGFGAASPEENAAGMPFHGEAHAQTYEVHSGREGTSTTATLTAKLPIVQEVFTRTFRAVDGENVVSVETQLESLLGFDRPVNWAEHATIGSPFLESGVTVVDLSGSRSQTRPYEQVNNGPVQRRLQGGKDFTWPMAPGLNGKPIDLRQTPDNPHYLDHATTLLDPTRDLQWVTALNPKKRLILGYVFRRSEYPWLQYWGNYPPTGKMARGLEFSTQPYDVPRREVISAGTMFNTPMFRWLPAKSMVRSKFLLFYAHIPEGFGKVDDVRLENRQIVIEDRSAHKQVTLAATLGL
;
A
#
# COMPACT_ATOMS: atom_id res chain seq x y z
N MET A 1 54.93 67.13 -20.26
CA MET A 1 55.01 67.57 -21.67
C MET A 1 53.56 67.50 -22.13
N SER A 2 52.77 68.60 -22.11
CA SER A 2 52.74 69.67 -23.13
C SER A 2 52.18 69.11 -24.45
N PHE A 3 51.08 69.49 -25.10
CA PHE A 3 50.40 70.75 -25.33
C PHE A 3 49.02 70.50 -25.90
N LEU A 4 47.92 71.13 -25.50
CA LEU A 4 47.26 72.25 -26.15
C LEU A 4 46.84 72.00 -27.63
N GLY A 5 45.67 72.26 -28.08
CA GLY A 5 44.67 73.26 -27.75
C GLY A 5 43.68 73.45 -28.88
N LYS A 6 42.61 74.20 -28.54
CA LYS A 6 41.76 75.13 -29.34
C LYS A 6 40.73 74.50 -30.29
N SER A 7 39.49 74.66 -30.06
CA SER A 7 38.55 75.84 -30.17
C SER A 7 37.90 75.91 -31.53
N GLY A 8 36.61 76.06 -31.58
CA GLY A 8 35.84 76.51 -32.74
C GLY A 8 34.34 76.40 -32.52
N GLN A 9 33.76 77.56 -32.33
CA GLN A 9 32.39 77.91 -32.02
C GLN A 9 31.32 77.53 -33.07
N SER A 10 30.13 77.34 -32.56
CA SER A 10 28.84 77.95 -32.94
C SER A 10 28.08 77.34 -34.16
N SER A 11 26.89 76.84 -33.95
CA SER A 11 25.69 77.68 -34.14
C SER A 11 24.41 76.83 -33.86
N VAL A 12 23.53 77.53 -33.24
CA VAL A 12 22.12 77.28 -32.92
C VAL A 12 21.30 76.72 -34.08
N TYR A 13 20.46 75.71 -33.81
CA TYR A 13 19.07 75.63 -34.24
C TYR A 13 18.37 74.54 -33.46
N ALA A 14 17.36 74.86 -32.65
CA ALA A 14 16.22 74.06 -32.27
C ALA A 14 15.07 74.42 -33.24
N PRO A 15 13.93 73.75 -33.33
CA PRO A 15 13.34 72.70 -32.52
C PRO A 15 12.66 71.57 -33.34
N SER A 16 12.27 70.45 -32.73
CA SER A 16 10.92 69.95 -32.91
C SER A 16 10.72 68.64 -32.04
N ASP A 17 9.75 68.76 -31.17
CA ASP A 17 9.20 67.68 -30.38
C ASP A 17 8.69 66.55 -31.25
N ILE A 18 9.21 65.33 -31.04
CA ILE A 18 8.52 64.08 -31.40
C ILE A 18 8.47 63.18 -30.16
N LEU A 19 7.34 63.23 -29.48
CA LEU A 19 6.92 62.31 -28.43
C LEU A 19 6.78 60.88 -29.00
N TYR A 20 7.79 60.05 -28.81
CA TYR A 20 7.61 58.57 -28.97
C TYR A 20 6.95 58.02 -27.72
N ARG A 21 5.62 57.77 -27.79
CA ARG A 21 4.91 56.92 -26.85
C ARG A 21 5.34 55.46 -27.08
N VAL A 22 6.23 54.93 -26.25
CA VAL A 22 6.51 53.53 -26.16
C VAL A 22 5.33 52.89 -25.41
N ARG A 23 4.43 52.24 -26.15
CA ARG A 23 3.40 51.35 -25.61
C ARG A 23 4.11 50.08 -25.16
N HIS A 24 4.30 49.90 -23.85
CA HIS A 24 4.63 48.59 -23.27
C HIS A 24 3.41 47.67 -23.47
N LEU A 25 3.50 46.79 -24.46
CA LEU A 25 2.61 45.62 -24.55
C LEU A 25 3.10 44.64 -23.50
N ALA A 26 2.41 44.55 -22.35
CA ALA A 26 2.59 43.47 -21.41
C ALA A 26 2.00 42.20 -22.04
N LEU A 27 2.87 41.34 -22.55
CA LEU A 27 2.48 39.98 -22.91
C LEU A 27 2.16 39.21 -21.62
N ILE A 28 0.89 39.15 -21.24
CA ILE A 28 0.41 38.23 -20.20
C ILE A 28 0.39 36.82 -20.83
N THR A 29 1.45 36.06 -20.59
CA THR A 29 1.50 34.63 -20.93
C THR A 29 0.62 33.90 -19.94
N PHE A 30 -0.60 33.60 -20.34
CA PHE A 30 -1.44 32.63 -19.61
C PHE A 30 -0.81 31.23 -19.78
N PHE A 31 -0.11 30.76 -18.74
CA PHE A 31 0.15 29.34 -18.60
C PHE A 31 -1.19 28.66 -18.28
N ALA A 32 -1.84 28.15 -19.31
CA ALA A 32 -2.92 27.20 -19.11
C ALA A 32 -2.32 25.92 -18.52
N TYR A 33 -2.44 25.75 -17.21
CA TYR A 33 -2.23 24.47 -16.59
C TYR A 33 -3.31 23.53 -17.16
N ALA A 34 -2.91 22.67 -18.10
CA ALA A 34 -3.74 21.56 -18.51
C ALA A 34 -3.88 20.65 -17.28
N ALA A 35 -5.00 20.74 -16.59
CA ALA A 35 -5.39 19.73 -15.64
C ALA A 35 -5.39 18.41 -16.41
N VAL A 36 -4.55 17.46 -16.01
CA VAL A 36 -4.57 16.12 -16.56
C VAL A 36 -5.89 15.50 -16.12
N CYS A 37 -6.92 15.67 -16.95
CA CYS A 37 -8.22 15.06 -16.72
C CYS A 37 -8.06 13.56 -17.03
N TRP A 38 -7.98 12.75 -15.99
CA TRP A 38 -7.97 11.29 -16.18
C TRP A 38 -9.34 10.85 -16.71
N PRO A 39 -9.38 9.94 -17.70
CA PRO A 39 -10.64 9.43 -18.19
C PRO A 39 -11.38 8.73 -17.05
N GLN A 40 -12.61 9.13 -16.78
CA GLN A 40 -13.50 8.45 -15.85
C GLN A 40 -13.74 7.02 -16.35
N GLY A 41 -13.61 6.06 -15.44
CA GLY A 41 -14.02 4.69 -15.70
C GLY A 41 -13.25 3.99 -16.83
N ALA A 42 -11.93 4.08 -16.86
CA ALA A 42 -11.10 3.45 -17.87
C ALA A 42 -10.13 2.41 -17.29
N VAL A 43 -9.93 1.32 -18.05
CA VAL A 43 -8.81 0.40 -17.87
C VAL A 43 -7.93 0.52 -19.12
N GLY A 44 -6.66 0.81 -18.92
CA GLY A 44 -5.66 0.95 -19.99
C GLY A 44 -4.44 0.09 -19.75
N ASN A 45 -3.67 -0.16 -20.80
CA ASN A 45 -2.35 -0.75 -20.66
C ASN A 45 -1.40 0.26 -20.03
N GLY A 46 -0.50 -0.23 -19.17
CA GLY A 46 0.48 0.58 -18.46
C GLY A 46 1.75 -0.20 -18.14
N THR A 47 2.63 0.43 -17.41
CA THR A 47 3.83 -0.23 -16.88
C THR A 47 4.08 0.22 -15.44
N PHE A 48 4.71 -0.66 -14.67
CA PHE A 48 5.29 -0.35 -13.37
C PHE A 48 6.78 -0.63 -13.44
N GLU A 49 7.61 0.40 -13.32
CA GLU A 49 9.09 0.29 -13.41
C GLU A 49 9.57 -0.51 -14.65
N GLY A 50 8.85 -0.38 -15.78
CA GLY A 50 9.10 -1.10 -17.02
C GLY A 50 8.45 -2.48 -17.15
N TYR A 51 7.81 -3.00 -16.11
CA TYR A 51 7.07 -4.27 -16.15
C TYR A 51 5.63 -4.07 -16.62
N PRO A 52 5.04 -4.99 -17.42
CA PRO A 52 3.68 -4.90 -17.91
C PRO A 52 2.66 -4.77 -16.78
N ALA A 53 1.76 -3.82 -16.91
CA ALA A 53 0.70 -3.54 -15.96
C ALA A 53 -0.57 -3.07 -16.68
N VAL A 54 -1.68 -3.02 -15.95
CA VAL A 54 -2.88 -2.29 -16.32
C VAL A 54 -3.08 -1.12 -15.36
N THR A 55 -3.66 -0.05 -15.87
CA THR A 55 -4.10 1.09 -15.06
C THR A 55 -5.62 1.10 -15.02
N LEU A 56 -6.20 1.22 -13.82
CA LEU A 56 -7.63 1.44 -13.61
C LEU A 56 -7.82 2.84 -13.03
N SER A 57 -8.60 3.67 -13.72
CA SER A 57 -8.92 5.02 -13.25
C SER A 57 -10.43 5.19 -13.09
N ASN A 58 -10.87 5.91 -12.06
CA ASN A 58 -12.27 6.28 -11.82
C ASN A 58 -12.48 7.80 -11.69
N GLY A 59 -11.49 8.60 -12.14
CA GLY A 59 -11.52 10.06 -12.05
C GLY A 59 -11.00 10.62 -10.73
N THR A 60 -11.03 9.86 -9.64
CA THR A 60 -10.51 10.25 -8.31
C THR A 60 -9.24 9.50 -7.97
N LEU A 61 -9.22 8.21 -8.27
CA LEU A 61 -8.07 7.32 -8.06
C LEU A 61 -7.53 6.80 -9.38
N GLN A 62 -6.23 6.55 -9.41
CA GLN A 62 -5.60 5.70 -10.42
C GLN A 62 -4.81 4.59 -9.72
N LEU A 63 -5.13 3.35 -10.09
CA LEU A 63 -4.45 2.15 -9.67
C LEU A 63 -3.53 1.67 -10.78
N THR A 64 -2.36 1.14 -10.41
CA THR A 64 -1.48 0.39 -11.31
C THR A 64 -1.33 -1.03 -10.79
N ILE A 65 -1.74 -2.00 -11.62
CA ILE A 65 -1.79 -3.41 -11.25
C ILE A 65 -0.91 -4.18 -12.24
N THR A 66 0.16 -4.82 -11.78
CA THR A 66 1.05 -5.58 -12.66
C THR A 66 0.41 -6.89 -13.10
N LEU A 67 0.72 -7.32 -14.34
CA LEU A 67 0.30 -8.64 -14.83
C LEU A 67 0.99 -9.76 -14.08
N LYS A 68 2.23 -9.55 -13.65
CA LYS A 68 2.91 -10.48 -12.75
C LYS A 68 2.39 -10.28 -11.33
N GLY A 69 1.87 -11.33 -10.73
CA GLY A 69 1.38 -11.37 -9.35
C GLY A 69 0.01 -10.75 -9.14
N SER A 70 -0.63 -10.17 -10.15
CA SER A 70 -1.85 -9.34 -9.94
C SER A 70 -1.66 -8.32 -8.82
N THR A 71 -0.44 -7.76 -8.73
CA THR A 71 0.01 -6.91 -7.63
C THR A 71 -0.45 -5.47 -7.84
N LEU A 72 -1.13 -4.90 -6.85
CA LEU A 72 -1.40 -3.46 -6.81
C LEU A 72 -0.12 -2.73 -6.39
N THR A 73 0.58 -2.19 -7.37
CA THR A 73 1.90 -1.56 -7.16
C THR A 73 1.83 -0.06 -6.91
N SER A 74 0.74 0.58 -7.32
CA SER A 74 0.53 2.01 -7.08
C SER A 74 -0.95 2.33 -6.95
N ILE A 75 -1.27 3.26 -6.07
CA ILE A 75 -2.54 3.95 -5.98
C ILE A 75 -2.24 5.43 -5.75
N VAL A 76 -2.83 6.31 -6.56
CA VAL A 76 -2.59 7.75 -6.48
C VAL A 76 -3.90 8.52 -6.63
N LEU A 77 -3.99 9.68 -5.99
CA LEU A 77 -5.10 10.61 -6.14
C LEU A 77 -4.95 11.44 -7.41
N ALA A 78 -6.04 11.70 -8.09
CA ALA A 78 -6.06 12.47 -9.34
C ALA A 78 -5.67 13.94 -9.13
N ASP A 79 -6.01 14.49 -7.97
CA ASP A 79 -5.73 15.88 -7.56
C ASP A 79 -4.38 16.05 -6.85
N ASP A 80 -3.65 14.97 -6.57
CA ASP A 80 -2.30 15.02 -6.00
C ASP A 80 -1.25 15.26 -7.09
N GLN A 81 -0.69 16.46 -7.13
CA GLN A 81 0.34 16.85 -8.10
C GLN A 81 1.65 16.06 -7.93
N GLU A 82 1.98 15.64 -6.72
CA GLU A 82 3.14 14.79 -6.42
C GLU A 82 2.91 13.35 -6.85
N ARG A 83 1.68 12.95 -7.12
CA ARG A 83 1.27 11.58 -7.45
C ARG A 83 1.82 10.55 -6.45
N LEU A 84 1.75 10.90 -5.17
CA LEU A 84 2.29 10.10 -4.09
C LEU A 84 1.50 8.82 -3.93
N SER A 85 2.13 7.69 -4.21
CA SER A 85 1.60 6.38 -3.83
C SER A 85 2.12 5.98 -2.45
N PRO A 86 1.25 5.53 -1.53
CA PRO A 86 1.66 5.04 -0.23
C PRO A 86 2.35 3.67 -0.31
N LEU A 87 2.19 2.96 -1.42
CA LEU A 87 2.62 1.58 -1.57
C LEU A 87 4.13 1.44 -1.77
N TRP A 88 4.68 0.38 -1.21
CA TRP A 88 6.09 0.04 -1.29
C TRP A 88 6.56 -0.26 -2.71
N ASN A 89 7.60 0.46 -3.14
CA ASN A 89 8.23 0.26 -4.44
C ASN A 89 9.72 -0.13 -4.25
N PRO A 90 10.03 -1.42 -4.13
CA PRO A 90 11.40 -1.89 -3.89
C PRO A 90 12.35 -1.58 -5.05
N ILE A 91 11.85 -1.54 -6.30
CA ILE A 91 12.66 -1.27 -7.49
C ILE A 91 13.14 0.18 -7.48
N ARG A 92 12.23 1.13 -7.24
CA ARG A 92 12.60 2.55 -7.11
C ARG A 92 13.57 2.76 -5.96
N MET A 93 13.27 2.17 -4.79
CA MET A 93 14.11 2.32 -3.60
C MET A 93 15.52 1.76 -3.81
N ALA A 94 15.65 0.60 -4.46
CA ALA A 94 16.96 0.03 -4.82
C ALA A 94 17.71 0.95 -5.80
N ARG A 95 17.04 1.44 -6.85
CA ARG A 95 17.63 2.37 -7.83
C ARG A 95 18.13 3.66 -7.17
N GLU A 96 17.38 4.22 -6.24
CA GLU A 96 17.77 5.41 -5.47
C GLU A 96 19.00 5.16 -4.57
N LEU A 97 19.29 3.90 -4.24
CA LEU A 97 20.49 3.47 -3.53
C LEU A 97 21.63 3.02 -4.46
N GLY A 98 21.49 3.18 -5.78
CA GLY A 98 22.46 2.71 -6.75
C GLY A 98 22.51 1.17 -6.90
N GLN A 99 21.44 0.47 -6.49
CA GLN A 99 21.30 -0.98 -6.53
C GLN A 99 20.26 -1.38 -7.58
N SER A 100 20.31 -2.65 -8.00
CA SER A 100 19.28 -3.27 -8.83
C SER A 100 18.37 -4.15 -8.00
N HIS A 101 17.07 -4.13 -8.34
CA HIS A 101 16.08 -5.05 -7.79
C HIS A 101 15.24 -5.60 -8.95
N LYS A 102 15.22 -6.94 -9.08
CA LYS A 102 14.37 -7.61 -10.07
C LYS A 102 12.99 -7.82 -9.49
N PHE A 103 11.96 -7.42 -10.24
CA PHE A 103 10.58 -7.65 -9.84
C PHE A 103 10.21 -9.13 -9.99
N ASP A 104 9.81 -9.73 -8.91
CA ASP A 104 9.33 -11.13 -8.84
C ASP A 104 7.81 -11.25 -8.66
N GLY A 105 7.12 -10.13 -8.44
CA GLY A 105 5.71 -9.99 -8.09
C GLY A 105 5.51 -9.34 -6.73
N GLY A 106 6.53 -9.30 -5.89
CA GLY A 106 6.50 -8.70 -4.55
C GLY A 106 6.78 -7.20 -4.57
N ALA A 107 5.73 -6.39 -4.48
CA ALA A 107 5.77 -4.94 -4.29
C ALA A 107 4.40 -4.47 -3.80
N GLY A 108 4.30 -3.28 -3.23
CA GLY A 108 3.03 -2.66 -2.87
C GLY A 108 2.08 -3.60 -2.12
N HIS A 109 0.95 -3.92 -2.74
CA HIS A 109 -0.01 -4.88 -2.19
C HIS A 109 -0.09 -6.12 -3.10
N PHE A 110 0.63 -7.16 -2.75
CA PHE A 110 0.61 -8.46 -3.41
C PHE A 110 -0.11 -9.51 -2.56
N VAL A 111 -0.30 -10.70 -3.11
CA VAL A 111 -1.04 -11.78 -2.44
C VAL A 111 -0.13 -12.97 -2.20
N CYS A 112 -0.26 -13.59 -1.04
CA CYS A 112 0.37 -14.84 -0.67
C CYS A 112 -0.70 -15.93 -0.57
N VAL A 113 -0.62 -16.95 -1.40
CA VAL A 113 -1.54 -18.09 -1.36
C VAL A 113 -0.72 -19.37 -1.33
N ASP A 114 -1.07 -20.25 -0.40
CA ASP A 114 -0.35 -21.50 -0.09
C ASP A 114 1.13 -21.36 0.27
N GLY A 115 1.49 -20.18 0.67
CA GLY A 115 2.81 -19.83 1.16
C GLY A 115 2.79 -18.39 1.63
N PHE A 116 3.11 -18.18 2.89
CA PHE A 116 3.30 -16.85 3.45
C PHE A 116 4.62 -16.87 4.20
N GLY A 117 5.63 -16.19 3.65
CA GLY A 117 7.03 -16.32 4.03
C GLY A 117 7.73 -17.47 3.30
N ALA A 118 8.71 -18.07 3.96
CA ALA A 118 9.51 -19.15 3.40
C ALA A 118 8.70 -20.45 3.23
N ALA A 119 8.87 -21.10 2.09
CA ALA A 119 8.43 -22.47 1.90
C ALA A 119 9.26 -23.43 2.76
N SER A 120 8.68 -24.57 3.18
CA SER A 120 9.45 -25.65 3.79
C SER A 120 10.47 -26.24 2.81
N PRO A 121 11.48 -27.00 3.27
CA PRO A 121 12.42 -27.66 2.35
C PRO A 121 11.74 -28.55 1.31
N GLU A 122 10.66 -29.26 1.68
CA GLU A 122 9.91 -30.14 0.80
C GLU A 122 9.07 -29.33 -0.21
N GLU A 123 8.44 -28.25 0.22
CA GLU A 123 7.68 -27.34 -0.64
C GLU A 123 8.62 -26.63 -1.64
N ASN A 124 9.78 -26.20 -1.18
CA ASN A 124 10.81 -25.60 -2.04
C ASN A 124 11.34 -26.60 -3.07
N ALA A 125 11.60 -27.85 -2.66
CA ALA A 125 11.99 -28.93 -3.59
C ALA A 125 10.91 -29.24 -4.63
N ALA A 126 9.62 -29.02 -4.30
CA ALA A 126 8.50 -29.10 -5.25
C ALA A 126 8.35 -27.84 -6.13
N GLY A 127 9.21 -26.84 -5.97
CA GLY A 127 9.21 -25.61 -6.75
C GLY A 127 8.38 -24.45 -6.16
N MET A 128 7.86 -24.58 -4.94
CA MET A 128 7.10 -23.51 -4.28
C MET A 128 8.00 -22.31 -4.00
N PRO A 129 7.68 -21.13 -4.54
CA PRO A 129 8.45 -19.92 -4.28
C PRO A 129 8.18 -19.35 -2.88
N PHE A 130 9.05 -18.45 -2.45
CA PHE A 130 8.82 -17.61 -1.28
C PHE A 130 7.50 -16.85 -1.44
N HIS A 131 6.67 -16.78 -0.41
CA HIS A 131 5.31 -16.20 -0.42
C HIS A 131 4.26 -16.94 -1.29
N GLY A 132 4.52 -18.19 -1.68
CA GLY A 132 3.58 -18.99 -2.44
C GLY A 132 3.60 -18.72 -3.95
N GLU A 133 2.72 -19.37 -4.69
CA GLU A 133 2.78 -19.38 -6.14
C GLU A 133 2.07 -18.17 -6.79
N ALA A 134 1.03 -17.63 -6.14
CA ALA A 134 0.14 -16.65 -6.75
C ALA A 134 0.85 -15.35 -7.18
N HIS A 135 1.72 -14.79 -6.36
CA HIS A 135 2.44 -13.55 -6.69
C HIS A 135 3.50 -13.75 -7.79
N ALA A 136 3.95 -14.98 -8.03
CA ALA A 136 4.98 -15.30 -9.02
C ALA A 136 4.41 -15.57 -10.42
N GLN A 137 3.09 -15.76 -10.56
CA GLN A 137 2.44 -16.06 -11.85
C GLN A 137 2.21 -14.80 -12.69
N THR A 138 2.05 -15.03 -14.01
CA THR A 138 1.57 -13.99 -14.93
C THR A 138 0.08 -14.20 -15.19
N TYR A 139 -0.69 -13.14 -15.07
CA TYR A 139 -2.14 -13.15 -15.12
C TYR A 139 -2.67 -12.67 -16.47
N GLU A 140 -3.74 -13.30 -16.92
CA GLU A 140 -4.59 -12.79 -18.00
C GLU A 140 -5.54 -11.74 -17.46
N VAL A 141 -5.82 -10.70 -18.26
CA VAL A 141 -6.64 -9.55 -17.83
C VAL A 141 -7.89 -9.46 -18.68
N HIS A 142 -9.02 -9.29 -18.00
CA HIS A 142 -10.28 -8.89 -18.60
C HIS A 142 -10.76 -7.60 -17.93
N SER A 143 -11.15 -6.63 -18.75
CA SER A 143 -11.71 -5.36 -18.26
C SER A 143 -13.17 -5.22 -18.67
N GLY A 144 -13.92 -4.53 -17.82
CA GLY A 144 -15.33 -4.26 -18.06
C GLY A 144 -15.77 -2.95 -17.41
N ARG A 145 -16.92 -2.45 -17.89
CA ARG A 145 -17.59 -1.31 -17.29
C ARG A 145 -19.10 -1.58 -17.24
N GLU A 146 -19.69 -1.31 -16.09
CA GLU A 146 -21.13 -1.40 -15.88
C GLU A 146 -21.62 -0.13 -15.16
N GLY A 147 -22.39 0.69 -15.85
CA GLY A 147 -22.79 2.00 -15.33
C GLY A 147 -21.58 2.87 -14.97
N THR A 148 -21.51 3.26 -13.71
CA THR A 148 -20.40 4.03 -13.12
C THR A 148 -19.28 3.15 -12.56
N SER A 149 -19.37 1.84 -12.67
CA SER A 149 -18.39 0.90 -12.12
C SER A 149 -17.43 0.38 -13.19
N THR A 150 -16.15 0.54 -12.99
CA THR A 150 -15.07 0.02 -13.84
C THR A 150 -14.37 -1.14 -13.16
N THR A 151 -14.08 -2.20 -13.92
CA THR A 151 -13.57 -3.47 -13.39
C THR A 151 -12.33 -3.92 -14.16
N ALA A 152 -11.32 -4.39 -13.44
CA ALA A 152 -10.18 -5.15 -13.96
C ALA A 152 -10.13 -6.51 -13.24
N THR A 153 -10.29 -7.60 -13.98
CA THR A 153 -10.24 -8.98 -13.48
C THR A 153 -8.99 -9.65 -14.02
N LEU A 154 -8.17 -10.17 -13.10
CA LEU A 154 -6.91 -10.84 -13.41
C LEU A 154 -7.03 -12.30 -12.95
N THR A 155 -6.72 -13.26 -13.84
CA THR A 155 -6.84 -14.70 -13.57
C THR A 155 -5.55 -15.43 -13.95
N ALA A 156 -5.10 -16.34 -13.09
CA ALA A 156 -3.98 -17.24 -13.35
C ALA A 156 -4.23 -18.64 -12.82
N LYS A 157 -3.61 -19.62 -13.47
CA LYS A 157 -3.49 -20.98 -12.95
C LYS A 157 -2.28 -21.06 -12.02
N LEU A 158 -2.43 -21.80 -10.93
CA LEU A 158 -1.38 -22.12 -9.98
C LEU A 158 -1.04 -23.62 -10.11
N PRO A 159 -0.11 -24.00 -11.02
CA PRO A 159 0.11 -25.39 -11.39
C PRO A 159 0.72 -26.25 -10.27
N ILE A 160 1.51 -25.66 -9.35
CA ILE A 160 2.12 -26.42 -8.24
C ILE A 160 1.03 -26.88 -7.26
N VAL A 161 0.12 -25.98 -6.91
CA VAL A 161 -0.94 -26.26 -5.92
C VAL A 161 -2.25 -26.77 -6.54
N GLN A 162 -2.32 -26.79 -7.88
CA GLN A 162 -3.50 -27.21 -8.65
C GLN A 162 -4.74 -26.35 -8.34
N GLU A 163 -4.60 -25.05 -8.53
CA GLU A 163 -5.64 -24.05 -8.28
C GLU A 163 -5.79 -23.06 -9.44
N VAL A 164 -6.93 -22.33 -9.41
CA VAL A 164 -7.12 -21.12 -10.20
C VAL A 164 -7.36 -19.96 -9.26
N PHE A 165 -6.58 -18.89 -9.45
CA PHE A 165 -6.69 -17.68 -8.66
C PHE A 165 -7.20 -16.52 -9.53
N THR A 166 -8.28 -15.88 -9.09
CA THR A 166 -8.88 -14.72 -9.78
C THR A 166 -8.98 -13.56 -8.82
N ARG A 167 -8.51 -12.38 -9.25
CA ARG A 167 -8.57 -11.15 -8.48
C ARG A 167 -9.25 -10.04 -9.29
N THR A 168 -10.30 -9.45 -8.74
CA THR A 168 -11.11 -8.43 -9.38
C THR A 168 -11.02 -7.12 -8.62
N PHE A 169 -10.50 -6.10 -9.28
CA PHE A 169 -10.51 -4.72 -8.79
C PHE A 169 -11.70 -4.01 -9.41
N ARG A 170 -12.52 -3.37 -8.59
CA ARG A 170 -13.70 -2.63 -9.02
C ARG A 170 -13.75 -1.25 -8.37
N ALA A 171 -13.84 -0.20 -9.18
CA ALA A 171 -13.89 1.19 -8.75
C ALA A 171 -15.13 1.88 -9.33
N VAL A 172 -15.82 2.67 -8.51
CA VAL A 172 -16.95 3.51 -8.89
C VAL A 172 -16.45 4.92 -9.18
N ASP A 173 -16.96 5.55 -10.24
CA ASP A 173 -16.55 6.91 -10.64
C ASP A 173 -16.67 7.89 -9.48
N GLY A 174 -15.62 8.67 -9.25
CA GLY A 174 -15.56 9.71 -8.23
C GLY A 174 -15.38 9.21 -6.79
N GLU A 175 -15.32 7.91 -6.53
CA GLU A 175 -15.10 7.39 -5.16
C GLU A 175 -13.61 7.22 -4.83
N ASN A 176 -13.29 7.42 -3.54
CA ASN A 176 -11.97 7.13 -2.97
C ASN A 176 -11.81 5.68 -2.50
N VAL A 177 -12.78 4.83 -2.81
CA VAL A 177 -12.87 3.44 -2.35
C VAL A 177 -12.89 2.49 -3.54
N VAL A 178 -12.11 1.43 -3.43
CA VAL A 178 -12.00 0.34 -4.41
C VAL A 178 -12.40 -0.96 -3.73
N SER A 179 -13.28 -1.73 -4.35
CA SER A 179 -13.59 -3.10 -3.93
C SER A 179 -12.63 -4.06 -4.60
N VAL A 180 -12.01 -4.94 -3.83
CA VAL A 180 -11.17 -6.04 -4.31
C VAL A 180 -11.81 -7.35 -3.88
N GLU A 181 -12.19 -8.17 -4.86
CA GLU A 181 -12.70 -9.52 -4.65
C GLU A 181 -11.70 -10.52 -5.18
N THR A 182 -11.45 -11.56 -4.40
CA THR A 182 -10.51 -12.62 -4.74
C THR A 182 -11.20 -13.98 -4.65
N GLN A 183 -10.93 -14.86 -5.61
CA GLN A 183 -11.48 -16.22 -5.68
C GLN A 183 -10.33 -17.20 -5.82
N LEU A 184 -10.37 -18.27 -5.03
CA LEU A 184 -9.44 -19.37 -5.10
C LEU A 184 -10.25 -20.66 -5.33
N GLU A 185 -10.06 -21.27 -6.49
CA GLU A 185 -10.72 -22.50 -6.91
C GLU A 185 -9.76 -23.68 -6.82
N SER A 186 -10.17 -24.76 -6.13
CA SER A 186 -9.42 -26.00 -6.04
C SER A 186 -9.72 -26.92 -7.23
N LEU A 187 -8.68 -27.36 -7.91
CA LEU A 187 -8.77 -28.42 -8.94
C LEU A 187 -8.55 -29.82 -8.38
N LEU A 188 -8.27 -29.95 -7.07
CA LEU A 188 -8.01 -31.22 -6.39
C LEU A 188 -9.31 -31.94 -5.99
N GLY A 189 -9.25 -33.24 -5.91
CA GLY A 189 -10.36 -34.12 -5.50
C GLY A 189 -10.46 -34.37 -3.99
N PHE A 190 -9.75 -33.59 -3.16
CA PHE A 190 -9.75 -33.69 -1.70
C PHE A 190 -9.66 -32.32 -1.05
N ASP A 191 -10.19 -32.20 0.17
CA ASP A 191 -10.15 -31.01 1.00
C ASP A 191 -8.73 -30.75 1.50
N ARG A 192 -8.33 -29.49 1.57
CA ARG A 192 -7.01 -29.13 2.09
C ARG A 192 -7.01 -27.82 2.85
N PRO A 193 -6.09 -27.63 3.80
CA PRO A 193 -5.85 -26.33 4.40
C PRO A 193 -5.13 -25.43 3.42
N VAL A 194 -5.50 -24.17 3.39
CA VAL A 194 -4.87 -23.10 2.60
C VAL A 194 -4.46 -21.94 3.50
N ASN A 195 -3.30 -21.39 3.24
CA ASN A 195 -2.81 -20.16 3.82
C ASN A 195 -3.02 -19.01 2.82
N TRP A 196 -3.58 -17.92 3.32
CA TRP A 196 -3.88 -16.77 2.48
C TRP A 196 -3.58 -15.47 3.22
N ALA A 197 -2.74 -14.62 2.64
CA ALA A 197 -2.45 -13.30 3.15
C ALA A 197 -2.52 -12.24 2.05
N GLU A 198 -3.17 -11.14 2.35
CA GLU A 198 -3.11 -9.91 1.58
C GLU A 198 -1.91 -9.10 2.10
N HIS A 199 -0.80 -9.19 1.39
CA HIS A 199 0.47 -8.59 1.80
C HIS A 199 0.53 -7.12 1.40
N ALA A 200 -0.33 -6.31 2.04
CA ALA A 200 -0.34 -4.87 1.83
C ALA A 200 0.89 -4.24 2.50
N THR A 201 1.74 -3.58 1.71
CA THR A 201 2.99 -2.98 2.20
C THR A 201 3.07 -1.53 1.79
N ILE A 202 3.22 -0.64 2.78
CA ILE A 202 3.52 0.78 2.57
C ILE A 202 5.02 1.03 2.55
N GLY A 203 5.45 2.09 1.88
CA GLY A 203 6.87 2.43 1.75
C GLY A 203 7.17 3.92 1.69
N SER A 204 8.45 4.25 1.80
CA SER A 204 8.91 5.63 1.62
C SER A 204 8.60 6.12 0.18
N PRO A 205 8.22 7.43 -0.01
CA PRO A 205 8.25 8.52 0.96
C PRO A 205 6.97 8.71 1.78
N PHE A 206 5.88 7.94 1.54
CA PHE A 206 4.68 8.00 2.37
C PHE A 206 4.97 7.49 3.79
N LEU A 207 5.70 6.40 3.92
CA LEU A 207 6.21 5.91 5.19
C LEU A 207 7.39 6.78 5.61
N GLU A 208 7.13 7.71 6.52
CA GLU A 208 8.08 8.73 6.99
C GLU A 208 8.42 8.50 8.48
N SER A 209 9.71 8.56 8.81
CA SER A 209 10.24 8.37 10.16
C SER A 209 9.64 9.37 11.15
N GLY A 210 9.16 8.89 12.30
CA GLY A 210 8.54 9.72 13.34
C GLY A 210 7.19 10.37 12.96
N VAL A 211 6.67 10.10 11.76
CA VAL A 211 5.47 10.79 11.23
C VAL A 211 4.33 9.82 10.96
N THR A 212 4.60 8.76 10.21
CA THR A 212 3.54 7.83 9.77
C THR A 212 3.01 6.99 10.93
N VAL A 213 1.68 6.97 11.08
CA VAL A 213 0.97 6.25 12.14
C VAL A 213 0.14 5.13 11.53
N VAL A 214 0.19 3.95 12.13
CA VAL A 214 -0.67 2.81 11.76
C VAL A 214 -1.57 2.43 12.91
N ASP A 215 -2.87 2.41 12.65
CA ASP A 215 -3.89 1.96 13.58
C ASP A 215 -4.66 0.77 13.02
N LEU A 216 -5.23 -0.07 13.88
CA LEU A 216 -5.94 -1.29 13.51
C LEU A 216 -7.01 -1.68 14.53
N SER A 217 -7.97 -2.49 14.11
CA SER A 217 -9.02 -3.05 14.95
C SER A 217 -8.59 -4.36 15.60
N GLY A 218 -7.76 -4.29 16.63
CA GLY A 218 -7.30 -5.48 17.36
C GLY A 218 -6.50 -5.09 18.59
N SER A 219 -6.28 -6.02 19.48
CA SER A 219 -5.56 -5.74 20.71
C SER A 219 -4.61 -6.86 21.15
N ARG A 220 -5.06 -8.12 21.15
CA ARG A 220 -4.23 -9.24 21.59
C ARG A 220 -3.17 -9.55 20.55
N SER A 221 -1.91 -9.39 20.95
CA SER A 221 -0.78 -9.43 20.04
C SER A 221 0.35 -10.31 20.59
N GLN A 222 1.23 -10.74 19.70
CA GLN A 222 2.46 -11.42 20.06
C GLN A 222 3.58 -10.95 19.14
N THR A 223 4.77 -10.72 19.70
CA THR A 223 5.99 -10.53 18.93
C THR A 223 6.39 -11.86 18.28
N ARG A 224 6.92 -11.83 17.05
CA ARG A 224 7.34 -13.06 16.38
C ARG A 224 8.34 -13.84 17.23
N PRO A 225 8.08 -15.16 17.48
CA PRO A 225 9.05 -16.00 18.14
C PRO A 225 10.16 -16.35 17.14
N TYR A 226 11.33 -15.82 17.34
CA TYR A 226 12.53 -16.25 16.65
C TYR A 226 13.75 -16.16 17.54
N GLU A 227 14.74 -16.97 17.21
CA GLU A 227 16.04 -16.84 17.80
C GLU A 227 16.61 -15.46 17.53
N GLN A 228 17.16 -14.85 18.57
CA GLN A 228 17.69 -13.49 18.49
C GLN A 228 19.05 -13.51 17.81
N VAL A 229 19.07 -13.54 16.49
CA VAL A 229 20.28 -13.39 15.71
C VAL A 229 20.29 -11.98 15.10
N ASN A 230 21.07 -11.08 15.70
CA ASN A 230 21.31 -9.75 15.14
C ASN A 230 22.50 -9.84 14.16
N ASN A 231 22.23 -10.31 12.95
CA ASN A 231 23.20 -10.38 11.87
C ASN A 231 22.85 -9.35 10.80
N GLY A 232 23.61 -8.26 10.73
CA GLY A 232 23.46 -7.30 9.65
C GLY A 232 23.20 -5.86 10.11
N PRO A 233 22.94 -4.95 9.15
CA PRO A 233 22.78 -3.52 9.39
C PRO A 233 21.48 -3.14 10.08
N VAL A 234 20.51 -4.06 10.16
CA VAL A 234 19.20 -3.83 10.76
C VAL A 234 19.07 -4.70 12.02
N GLN A 235 18.76 -4.08 13.13
CA GLN A 235 18.71 -4.73 14.44
C GLN A 235 17.27 -5.02 14.86
N ARG A 236 17.07 -6.03 15.71
CA ARG A 236 15.80 -6.26 16.38
C ARG A 236 15.74 -5.46 17.66
N ARG A 237 14.59 -4.86 17.95
CA ARG A 237 14.33 -4.13 19.19
C ARG A 237 13.24 -4.76 20.05
N LEU A 238 12.49 -5.73 19.52
CA LEU A 238 11.40 -6.43 20.22
C LEU A 238 11.91 -7.72 20.86
N GLN A 239 11.40 -8.05 22.06
CA GLN A 239 11.59 -9.37 22.66
C GLN A 239 10.80 -10.41 21.85
N GLY A 240 11.40 -11.55 21.53
CA GLY A 240 10.76 -12.62 20.74
C GLY A 240 9.74 -13.42 21.53
N GLY A 241 8.61 -13.80 20.89
CA GLY A 241 7.60 -14.71 21.43
C GLY A 241 6.85 -14.20 22.66
N LYS A 242 6.69 -12.87 22.81
CA LYS A 242 6.03 -12.25 23.96
C LYS A 242 4.65 -11.74 23.60
N ASP A 243 3.66 -12.15 24.39
CA ASP A 243 2.31 -11.59 24.31
C ASP A 243 2.29 -10.13 24.80
N PHE A 244 1.47 -9.31 24.16
CA PHE A 244 1.26 -7.93 24.55
C PHE A 244 -0.12 -7.43 24.08
N THR A 245 -0.49 -6.26 24.57
CA THR A 245 -1.67 -5.53 24.09
C THR A 245 -1.24 -4.46 23.11
N TRP A 246 -1.75 -4.54 21.86
CA TRP A 246 -1.49 -3.52 20.85
C TRP A 246 -1.81 -2.11 21.40
N PRO A 247 -0.96 -1.12 21.17
CA PRO A 247 0.24 -1.15 20.33
C PRO A 247 1.57 -1.31 21.09
N MET A 248 1.55 -1.54 22.40
CA MET A 248 2.71 -1.43 23.28
C MET A 248 3.48 -2.75 23.40
N ALA A 249 4.39 -2.99 22.46
CA ALA A 249 5.18 -4.22 22.41
C ALA A 249 6.39 -4.19 23.40
N PRO A 250 6.78 -5.34 23.98
CA PRO A 250 7.93 -5.42 24.87
C PRO A 250 9.26 -5.26 24.11
N GLY A 251 10.02 -4.23 24.45
CA GLY A 251 11.33 -3.98 23.88
C GLY A 251 12.45 -4.75 24.59
N LEU A 252 13.56 -5.03 23.88
CA LEU A 252 14.76 -5.70 24.42
C LEU A 252 15.40 -4.94 25.58
N ASN A 253 15.25 -3.63 25.62
CA ASN A 253 15.75 -2.76 26.69
C ASN A 253 14.83 -2.69 27.93
N GLY A 254 13.79 -3.52 27.97
CA GLY A 254 12.78 -3.53 29.05
C GLY A 254 11.74 -2.40 28.97
N LYS A 255 11.83 -1.50 27.99
CA LYS A 255 10.83 -0.43 27.79
C LYS A 255 9.81 -0.85 26.72
N PRO A 256 8.54 -0.49 26.90
CA PRO A 256 7.53 -0.73 25.86
C PRO A 256 7.81 0.15 24.62
N ILE A 257 7.48 -0.41 23.45
CA ILE A 257 7.64 0.23 22.14
C ILE A 257 6.26 0.37 21.53
N ASP A 258 5.85 1.59 21.20
CA ASP A 258 4.60 1.85 20.47
C ASP A 258 4.78 1.49 19.00
N LEU A 259 4.17 0.38 18.58
CA LEU A 259 4.25 -0.11 17.20
C LEU A 259 3.36 0.66 16.22
N ARG A 260 2.50 1.56 16.66
CA ARG A 260 1.79 2.46 15.74
C ARG A 260 2.75 3.39 15.04
N GLN A 261 3.75 3.86 15.79
CA GLN A 261 4.70 4.86 15.31
C GLN A 261 5.80 4.25 14.45
N THR A 262 6.11 4.90 13.35
CA THR A 262 7.36 4.66 12.64
C THR A 262 8.52 5.17 13.49
N PRO A 263 9.61 4.40 13.67
CA PRO A 263 10.74 4.84 14.51
C PRO A 263 11.31 6.19 14.06
N ASP A 264 11.62 7.08 15.00
CA ASP A 264 12.30 8.36 14.72
C ASP A 264 13.69 8.15 14.12
N ASN A 265 14.38 7.11 14.56
CA ASN A 265 15.69 6.70 14.04
C ASN A 265 15.55 5.30 13.42
N PRO A 266 15.43 5.21 12.09
CA PRO A 266 15.29 3.92 11.41
C PRO A 266 16.57 3.11 11.50
N HIS A 267 16.51 1.92 12.08
CA HIS A 267 17.61 0.96 12.20
C HIS A 267 17.12 -0.45 12.59
N TYR A 268 15.80 -0.72 12.42
CA TYR A 268 15.17 -1.86 13.05
C TYR A 268 14.41 -2.74 12.07
N LEU A 269 14.34 -4.02 12.39
CA LEU A 269 13.43 -5.00 11.82
C LEU A 269 12.47 -5.47 12.92
N ASP A 270 11.25 -5.02 12.85
CA ASP A 270 10.19 -5.39 13.78
C ASP A 270 9.27 -6.44 13.14
N HIS A 271 8.75 -7.36 13.96
CA HIS A 271 7.80 -8.36 13.50
C HIS A 271 6.87 -8.79 14.64
N ALA A 272 5.59 -8.68 14.42
CA ALA A 272 4.55 -9.03 15.38
C ALA A 272 3.27 -9.44 14.66
N THR A 273 2.36 -10.07 15.38
CA THR A 273 1.01 -10.34 14.90
C THR A 273 -0.01 -9.85 15.92
N THR A 274 -1.19 -9.50 15.42
CA THR A 274 -2.34 -9.09 16.22
C THR A 274 -3.56 -9.90 15.82
N LEU A 275 -4.23 -10.48 16.81
CA LEU A 275 -5.57 -11.02 16.64
C LEU A 275 -6.54 -9.85 16.54
N LEU A 276 -7.26 -9.78 15.43
CA LEU A 276 -8.27 -8.77 15.18
C LEU A 276 -9.49 -8.97 16.10
N ASP A 277 -10.16 -7.88 16.44
CA ASP A 277 -11.20 -7.83 17.46
C ASP A 277 -12.30 -8.90 17.23
N PRO A 278 -12.45 -9.90 18.11
CA PRO A 278 -13.43 -10.96 17.94
C PRO A 278 -14.88 -10.52 18.10
N THR A 279 -15.12 -9.33 18.64
CA THR A 279 -16.47 -8.77 18.85
C THR A 279 -16.99 -8.00 17.63
N ARG A 280 -16.14 -7.81 16.60
CA ARG A 280 -16.48 -7.06 15.37
C ARG A 280 -16.48 -8.01 14.18
N ASP A 281 -17.50 -7.93 13.32
CA ASP A 281 -17.52 -8.62 12.03
C ASP A 281 -16.55 -7.94 11.04
N LEU A 282 -16.60 -6.62 10.96
CA LEU A 282 -15.71 -5.84 10.10
C LEU A 282 -14.47 -5.37 10.86
N GLN A 283 -13.34 -5.64 10.24
CA GLN A 283 -12.00 -5.28 10.71
C GLN A 283 -11.40 -4.23 9.80
N TRP A 284 -10.41 -3.52 10.33
CA TRP A 284 -9.72 -2.50 9.56
C TRP A 284 -8.26 -2.33 9.97
N VAL A 285 -7.48 -1.82 9.05
CA VAL A 285 -6.12 -1.31 9.27
C VAL A 285 -5.93 -0.05 8.44
N THR A 286 -5.28 0.94 9.01
CA THR A 286 -4.99 2.22 8.36
C THR A 286 -3.53 2.61 8.51
N ALA A 287 -3.03 3.34 7.52
CA ALA A 287 -1.76 4.04 7.58
C ALA A 287 -1.99 5.52 7.26
N LEU A 288 -1.60 6.37 8.17
CA LEU A 288 -1.83 7.80 8.15
C LEU A 288 -0.49 8.55 8.08
N ASN A 289 -0.33 9.44 7.10
CA ASN A 289 0.73 10.45 7.13
C ASN A 289 0.09 11.83 7.36
N PRO A 290 0.09 12.34 8.61
CA PRO A 290 -0.57 13.61 8.94
C PRO A 290 0.11 14.83 8.30
N LYS A 291 1.41 14.75 8.02
CA LYS A 291 2.17 15.82 7.36
C LYS A 291 1.81 15.97 5.89
N LYS A 292 1.60 14.84 5.20
CA LYS A 292 1.11 14.79 3.81
C LYS A 292 -0.41 14.92 3.73
N ARG A 293 -1.10 14.81 4.86
CA ARG A 293 -2.57 14.81 4.96
C ARG A 293 -3.22 13.72 4.11
N LEU A 294 -2.66 12.52 4.18
CA LEU A 294 -3.08 11.37 3.41
C LEU A 294 -3.30 10.14 4.30
N ILE A 295 -4.32 9.36 3.97
CA ILE A 295 -4.65 8.10 4.62
C ILE A 295 -4.86 7.00 3.59
N LEU A 296 -4.23 5.84 3.82
CA LEU A 296 -4.52 4.56 3.18
C LEU A 296 -5.20 3.67 4.21
N GLY A 297 -6.20 2.90 3.81
CA GLY A 297 -6.78 1.90 4.72
C GLY A 297 -7.51 0.78 4.01
N TYR A 298 -7.77 -0.26 4.79
CA TYR A 298 -8.45 -1.48 4.38
C TYR A 298 -9.57 -1.81 5.35
N VAL A 299 -10.70 -2.27 4.81
CA VAL A 299 -11.84 -2.80 5.60
C VAL A 299 -12.19 -4.18 5.04
N PHE A 300 -12.30 -5.18 5.90
CA PHE A 300 -12.51 -6.58 5.51
C PHE A 300 -13.25 -7.35 6.61
N ARG A 301 -13.70 -8.58 6.29
CA ARG A 301 -14.39 -9.43 7.27
C ARG A 301 -13.39 -10.21 8.11
N ARG A 302 -13.64 -10.23 9.43
CA ARG A 302 -12.86 -11.06 10.36
C ARG A 302 -12.91 -12.55 10.04
N SER A 303 -14.05 -13.03 9.57
CA SER A 303 -14.22 -14.44 9.16
C SER A 303 -13.31 -14.87 8.01
N GLU A 304 -12.83 -13.91 7.21
CA GLU A 304 -11.92 -14.14 6.09
C GLU A 304 -10.46 -13.98 6.52
N TYR A 305 -10.17 -12.96 7.34
CA TYR A 305 -8.84 -12.61 7.79
C TYR A 305 -8.85 -12.24 9.28
N PRO A 306 -8.66 -13.22 10.19
CA PRO A 306 -8.68 -12.98 11.63
C PRO A 306 -7.39 -12.39 12.19
N TRP A 307 -6.31 -12.35 11.40
CA TRP A 307 -4.99 -11.93 11.81
C TRP A 307 -4.51 -10.73 11.02
N LEU A 308 -3.69 -9.88 11.69
CA LEU A 308 -2.90 -8.86 11.05
C LEU A 308 -1.46 -9.01 11.46
N GLN A 309 -0.60 -9.38 10.51
CA GLN A 309 0.83 -9.40 10.70
C GLN A 309 1.42 -8.01 10.43
N TYR A 310 2.28 -7.61 11.30
CA TYR A 310 3.10 -6.40 11.21
C TYR A 310 4.55 -6.78 10.91
N TRP A 311 5.03 -6.39 9.75
CA TRP A 311 6.43 -6.45 9.38
C TRP A 311 6.95 -5.02 9.15
N GLY A 312 7.99 -4.60 9.89
CA GLY A 312 8.57 -3.28 9.76
C GLY A 312 10.06 -3.39 9.43
N ASN A 313 10.43 -2.99 8.23
CA ASN A 313 11.82 -2.90 7.78
C ASN A 313 12.22 -1.42 7.71
N TYR A 314 13.01 -1.01 8.69
CA TYR A 314 13.44 0.38 8.87
C TYR A 314 14.97 0.47 8.80
N PRO A 315 15.56 0.37 7.59
CA PRO A 315 17.01 0.43 7.44
C PRO A 315 17.54 1.86 7.63
N PRO A 316 18.83 2.02 8.01
CA PRO A 316 19.45 3.33 8.22
C PRO A 316 19.50 4.20 6.95
N THR A 317 19.28 3.60 5.78
CA THR A 317 19.15 4.32 4.49
C THR A 317 17.89 5.19 4.39
N GLY A 318 16.92 5.01 5.32
CA GLY A 318 15.61 5.66 5.26
C GLY A 318 14.67 5.13 4.17
N LYS A 319 15.07 4.09 3.44
CA LYS A 319 14.21 3.41 2.45
C LYS A 319 13.38 2.35 3.14
N MET A 320 12.35 2.80 3.84
CA MET A 320 11.55 1.99 4.75
C MET A 320 10.40 1.27 4.05
N ALA A 321 10.03 0.10 4.61
CA ALA A 321 8.83 -0.65 4.24
C ALA A 321 8.12 -1.12 5.50
N ARG A 322 6.77 -1.19 5.45
CA ARG A 322 5.94 -1.68 6.54
C ARG A 322 4.74 -2.46 6.01
N GLY A 323 4.64 -3.72 6.40
CA GLY A 323 3.51 -4.58 6.11
C GLY A 323 2.30 -4.25 6.99
N LEU A 324 1.12 -4.27 6.35
CA LEU A 324 -0.22 -4.18 6.92
C LEU A 324 -0.95 -5.45 6.50
N GLU A 325 -0.44 -6.61 6.90
CA GLU A 325 -0.71 -7.88 6.25
C GLU A 325 -1.88 -8.60 6.94
N PHE A 326 -3.09 -8.43 6.42
CA PHE A 326 -4.25 -9.15 6.94
C PHE A 326 -4.35 -10.54 6.30
N SER A 327 -4.56 -11.56 7.14
CA SER A 327 -4.30 -12.93 6.75
C SER A 327 -5.12 -13.98 7.51
N THR A 328 -5.10 -15.22 6.99
CA THR A 328 -5.65 -16.38 7.66
C THR A 328 -4.71 -16.96 8.72
N GLN A 329 -3.43 -16.53 8.74
CA GLN A 329 -2.41 -17.03 9.65
C GLN A 329 -1.67 -15.91 10.37
N PRO A 330 -1.18 -16.12 11.61
CA PRO A 330 -0.54 -15.06 12.40
C PRO A 330 0.85 -14.68 11.91
N TYR A 331 1.64 -15.59 11.34
CA TYR A 331 3.03 -15.38 10.95
C TYR A 331 3.35 -15.94 9.57
N ASP A 332 4.36 -15.35 8.93
CA ASP A 332 4.98 -15.79 7.68
C ASP A 332 5.93 -16.99 7.92
N VAL A 333 5.37 -18.13 8.23
CA VAL A 333 6.08 -19.40 8.47
C VAL A 333 5.60 -20.49 7.49
N PRO A 334 6.38 -21.56 7.27
CA PRO A 334 5.98 -22.66 6.41
C PRO A 334 4.60 -23.20 6.73
N ARG A 335 3.80 -23.52 5.70
CA ARG A 335 2.43 -23.99 5.84
C ARG A 335 2.29 -25.17 6.79
N ARG A 336 3.21 -26.14 6.75
CA ARG A 336 3.18 -27.30 7.65
C ARG A 336 3.25 -26.92 9.13
N GLU A 337 3.98 -25.87 9.47
CA GLU A 337 4.09 -25.39 10.86
C GLU A 337 2.76 -24.79 11.33
N VAL A 338 2.13 -24.01 10.48
CA VAL A 338 0.80 -23.44 10.73
C VAL A 338 -0.25 -24.52 10.92
N ILE A 339 -0.27 -25.53 10.03
CA ILE A 339 -1.22 -26.65 10.10
C ILE A 339 -0.97 -27.49 11.35
N SER A 340 0.29 -27.77 11.68
CA SER A 340 0.66 -28.54 12.88
C SER A 340 0.27 -27.82 14.17
N ALA A 341 0.40 -26.50 14.23
CA ALA A 341 -0.02 -25.70 15.37
C ALA A 341 -1.56 -25.59 15.48
N GLY A 342 -2.25 -25.52 14.34
CA GLY A 342 -3.70 -25.51 14.22
C GLY A 342 -4.36 -24.21 14.67
N THR A 343 -4.10 -23.77 15.89
CA THR A 343 -4.70 -22.55 16.49
C THR A 343 -3.69 -21.73 17.27
N MET A 344 -3.92 -20.42 17.29
CA MET A 344 -3.28 -19.47 18.21
C MET A 344 -4.37 -18.58 18.80
N PHE A 345 -4.29 -18.27 20.10
CA PHE A 345 -5.32 -17.51 20.83
C PHE A 345 -6.75 -18.05 20.62
N ASN A 346 -6.92 -19.37 20.55
CA ASN A 346 -8.18 -20.08 20.23
C ASN A 346 -8.77 -19.68 18.87
N THR A 347 -7.95 -19.23 17.94
CA THR A 347 -8.36 -18.85 16.58
C THR A 347 -7.61 -19.71 15.57
N PRO A 348 -8.27 -20.26 14.54
CA PRO A 348 -7.61 -21.05 13.49
C PRO A 348 -6.51 -20.24 12.80
N MET A 349 -5.46 -20.94 12.38
CA MET A 349 -4.29 -20.36 11.70
C MET A 349 -4.29 -20.62 10.19
N PHE A 350 -5.33 -21.23 9.65
CA PHE A 350 -5.52 -21.51 8.23
C PHE A 350 -7.01 -21.58 7.88
N ARG A 351 -7.31 -21.59 6.60
CA ARG A 351 -8.66 -21.78 6.06
C ARG A 351 -8.77 -23.11 5.33
N TRP A 352 -9.93 -23.75 5.35
CA TRP A 352 -10.20 -24.93 4.53
C TRP A 352 -10.61 -24.53 3.12
N LEU A 353 -10.03 -25.21 2.12
CA LEU A 353 -10.45 -25.19 0.72
C LEU A 353 -10.99 -26.58 0.37
N PRO A 354 -12.31 -26.73 0.24
CA PRO A 354 -12.91 -28.04 -0.07
C PRO A 354 -12.58 -28.50 -1.48
N ALA A 355 -12.66 -29.82 -1.69
CA ALA A 355 -12.43 -30.47 -2.96
C ALA A 355 -13.31 -29.88 -4.09
N LYS A 356 -12.72 -29.60 -5.26
CA LYS A 356 -13.45 -29.12 -6.45
C LYS A 356 -14.38 -27.94 -6.17
N SER A 357 -14.01 -27.09 -5.23
CA SER A 357 -14.80 -25.95 -4.80
C SER A 357 -14.03 -24.63 -4.87
N MET A 358 -14.71 -23.55 -4.54
CA MET A 358 -14.16 -22.20 -4.56
C MET A 358 -14.39 -21.53 -3.21
N VAL A 359 -13.38 -20.86 -2.70
CA VAL A 359 -13.49 -19.92 -1.59
C VAL A 359 -13.27 -18.50 -2.09
N ARG A 360 -13.94 -17.53 -1.45
CA ARG A 360 -13.88 -16.13 -1.81
C ARG A 360 -13.46 -15.31 -0.62
N SER A 361 -12.86 -14.15 -0.91
CA SER A 361 -12.68 -13.09 0.05
C SER A 361 -12.89 -11.72 -0.61
N LYS A 362 -13.25 -10.73 0.19
CA LYS A 362 -13.51 -9.39 -0.29
C LYS A 362 -13.03 -8.37 0.73
N PHE A 363 -12.39 -7.31 0.24
CA PHE A 363 -12.05 -6.16 1.08
C PHE A 363 -12.29 -4.85 0.32
N LEU A 364 -12.43 -3.77 1.07
CA LEU A 364 -12.42 -2.42 0.56
C LEU A 364 -11.06 -1.80 0.85
N LEU A 365 -10.48 -1.18 -0.15
CA LEU A 365 -9.28 -0.35 -0.08
C LEU A 365 -9.70 1.10 -0.27
N PHE A 366 -9.22 2.01 0.57
CA PHE A 366 -9.43 3.45 0.38
C PHE A 366 -8.11 4.23 0.46
N TYR A 367 -8.04 5.29 -0.34
CA TYR A 367 -6.95 6.25 -0.30
C TYR A 367 -7.51 7.66 -0.48
N ALA A 368 -7.26 8.54 0.49
CA ALA A 368 -7.93 9.83 0.56
C ALA A 368 -7.11 10.90 1.27
N HIS A 369 -7.49 12.15 1.04
CA HIS A 369 -7.05 13.27 1.88
C HIS A 369 -7.74 13.24 3.26
N ILE A 370 -7.03 13.76 4.27
CA ILE A 370 -7.56 13.98 5.62
C ILE A 370 -7.50 15.47 5.97
N PRO A 371 -8.38 15.96 6.86
CA PRO A 371 -8.33 17.33 7.33
C PRO A 371 -7.08 17.59 8.18
N GLU A 372 -6.64 18.83 8.22
CA GLU A 372 -5.56 19.27 9.09
C GLU A 372 -5.82 18.89 10.56
N GLY A 373 -4.77 18.45 11.27
CA GLY A 373 -4.84 18.04 12.67
C GLY A 373 -5.55 16.70 12.91
N PHE A 374 -5.80 15.90 11.86
CA PHE A 374 -6.17 14.50 11.97
C PHE A 374 -4.90 13.69 12.24
N GLY A 375 -4.74 13.09 13.42
CA GLY A 375 -3.47 12.54 13.89
C GLY A 375 -3.43 11.03 14.10
N LYS A 376 -4.59 10.37 14.22
CA LYS A 376 -4.72 8.91 14.43
C LYS A 376 -6.09 8.43 13.96
N VAL A 377 -6.27 7.12 13.93
CA VAL A 377 -7.58 6.50 13.66
C VAL A 377 -8.02 5.74 14.90
N ASP A 378 -9.12 6.15 15.50
CA ASP A 378 -9.74 5.48 16.63
C ASP A 378 -10.78 4.45 16.20
N ASP A 379 -11.42 4.66 15.04
CA ASP A 379 -12.41 3.74 14.49
C ASP A 379 -12.60 3.90 12.99
N VAL A 380 -12.94 2.79 12.31
CA VAL A 380 -13.42 2.75 10.93
C VAL A 380 -14.69 1.92 10.88
N ARG A 381 -15.75 2.49 10.34
CA ARG A 381 -17.05 1.81 10.16
C ARG A 381 -17.47 1.85 8.70
N LEU A 382 -18.17 0.81 8.29
CA LEU A 382 -18.89 0.77 7.02
C LEU A 382 -20.37 0.80 7.34
N GLU A 383 -21.02 1.92 7.03
CA GLU A 383 -22.44 2.15 7.30
C GLU A 383 -23.05 2.97 6.17
N ASN A 384 -24.30 2.67 5.81
CA ASN A 384 -25.05 3.39 4.76
C ASN A 384 -24.28 3.56 3.44
N ARG A 385 -23.49 2.55 3.03
CA ARG A 385 -22.59 2.59 1.85
C ARG A 385 -21.53 3.70 1.93
N GLN A 386 -21.05 3.97 3.14
CA GLN A 386 -19.97 4.91 3.41
C GLN A 386 -18.96 4.30 4.36
N ILE A 387 -17.69 4.59 4.15
CA ILE A 387 -16.64 4.36 5.15
C ILE A 387 -16.53 5.64 5.97
N VAL A 388 -16.70 5.50 7.28
CA VAL A 388 -16.55 6.57 8.26
C VAL A 388 -15.29 6.31 9.07
N ILE A 389 -14.37 7.27 9.08
CA ILE A 389 -13.05 7.19 9.72
C ILE A 389 -13.00 8.29 10.80
N GLU A 390 -12.70 7.92 12.04
CA GLU A 390 -12.75 8.83 13.18
C GLU A 390 -11.40 9.02 13.86
N ASP A 391 -11.06 10.28 14.15
CA ASP A 391 -10.09 10.69 15.18
C ASP A 391 -10.90 11.36 16.33
N ARG A 392 -11.22 10.58 17.36
CA ARG A 392 -12.03 11.06 18.50
C ARG A 392 -11.29 12.10 19.32
N SER A 393 -9.98 11.99 19.42
CA SER A 393 -9.16 12.95 20.18
C SER A 393 -9.12 14.32 19.53
N ALA A 394 -9.11 14.37 18.20
CA ALA A 394 -9.17 15.61 17.43
C ALA A 394 -10.61 16.09 17.13
N HIS A 395 -11.64 15.30 17.50
CA HIS A 395 -13.05 15.52 17.13
C HIS A 395 -13.22 15.66 15.61
N LYS A 396 -12.56 14.79 14.82
CA LYS A 396 -12.56 14.82 13.36
C LYS A 396 -13.04 13.52 12.77
N GLN A 397 -13.65 13.65 11.60
CA GLN A 397 -14.17 12.53 10.84
C GLN A 397 -13.92 12.75 9.34
N VAL A 398 -13.65 11.65 8.63
CA VAL A 398 -13.65 11.58 7.18
C VAL A 398 -14.70 10.57 6.75
N THR A 399 -15.53 10.94 5.77
CA THR A 399 -16.57 10.06 5.21
C THR A 399 -16.31 9.88 3.73
N LEU A 400 -16.22 8.63 3.28
CA LEU A 400 -15.95 8.25 1.90
C LEU A 400 -17.11 7.42 1.37
N ALA A 401 -17.61 7.72 0.17
CA ALA A 401 -18.59 6.88 -0.51
C ALA A 401 -18.00 5.50 -0.79
N ALA A 402 -18.76 4.45 -0.51
CA ALA A 402 -18.39 3.04 -0.66
C ALA A 402 -19.60 2.25 -1.21
N THR A 403 -20.05 2.63 -2.39
CA THR A 403 -21.29 2.11 -3.02
C THR A 403 -21.28 0.59 -3.16
N LEU A 404 -20.11 -0.01 -3.42
CA LEU A 404 -19.98 -1.45 -3.63
C LEU A 404 -20.05 -2.28 -2.33
N GLY A 405 -19.84 -1.68 -1.17
CA GLY A 405 -19.88 -2.37 0.13
C GLY A 405 -19.00 -3.64 0.23
N LEU A 406 -19.14 -4.38 1.32
CA LEU A 406 -18.51 -5.70 1.59
C LEU A 406 -19.54 -6.83 1.54
#